data_317dd88c6fa82f5f33e623e451f3cb64
#
_entry.id   317dd88c6fa82f5f33e623e451f3cb64
#
_cell.length_a   1.000
_cell.length_b   1.000
_cell.length_c   1.000
_cell.angle_alpha   90.00
_cell.angle_beta   90.00
_cell.angle_gamma   90.00
#
_symmetry.space_group_name_H-M   'P 1'
#
loop_
_entity.id
_entity.type
_entity.pdbx_description
1 polymer ?
#
loop_
_entity_poly.entity_id
_entity_poly.type
_entity_poly.pdbx_seq_one_letter_code
_entity_poly.pdbx_strand_id
1 'polypeptide(L)'
;MDEEKLGEQLRLARSEGGCFLLPRRLLIRLSGTDAFRYLHGQVTRDLTRLVPGEALAACILTPKGKLAAPLLIWREGEDFLLESASEIEEALLARLERYIVADDVSITLEKPRQVVHCFGKVAFEGSTSNQAGLHVSRLGMPGVDREVGEGDSLCQVSLLDPAVVEALRIERSLPAWGSELNGELLPPEAGLDLTHIDYDRGCYPGQEIISRIKSVGKVNRNLHLLVAAPGGGLHPGQAVLSADGTESGVMTSVSTQFDTGSVLALCFLKRGVEEPLFAFDPLTGLKRDLTISRNSGT
;
A
#
# COMPACT_ATOMS: atom_id res chain seq x y z
N MET A 1 24.57 -4.50 -4.51
CA MET A 1 24.83 -5.23 -3.24
C MET A 1 24.90 -6.70 -3.58
N ASP A 2 25.64 -7.50 -2.81
CA ASP A 2 25.75 -8.95 -3.00
C ASP A 2 24.41 -9.61 -2.67
N GLU A 3 23.95 -10.57 -3.48
CA GLU A 3 22.66 -11.27 -3.28
C GLU A 3 22.60 -12.00 -1.93
N GLU A 4 23.74 -12.53 -1.44
CA GLU A 4 23.81 -13.17 -0.12
C GLU A 4 23.47 -12.19 1.00
N LYS A 5 23.97 -10.94 0.92
CA LYS A 5 23.66 -9.89 1.89
C LYS A 5 22.18 -9.44 1.84
N LEU A 6 21.59 -9.38 0.65
CA LEU A 6 20.17 -9.10 0.49
C LEU A 6 19.32 -10.24 1.09
N GLY A 7 19.73 -11.50 0.89
CA GLY A 7 19.08 -12.66 1.48
C GLY A 7 19.15 -12.68 3.01
N GLU A 8 20.25 -12.27 3.60
CA GLU A 8 20.38 -12.13 5.04
C GLU A 8 19.47 -11.01 5.57
N GLN A 9 19.47 -9.83 4.93
CA GLN A 9 18.57 -8.75 5.32
C GLN A 9 17.10 -9.17 5.25
N LEU A 10 16.69 -9.91 4.20
CA LEU A 10 15.33 -10.38 4.03
C LEU A 10 14.92 -11.35 5.15
N ARG A 11 15.79 -12.30 5.51
CA ARG A 11 15.56 -13.24 6.62
C ARG A 11 15.40 -12.53 7.96
N LEU A 12 16.31 -11.59 8.26
CA LEU A 12 16.25 -10.81 9.50
C LEU A 12 14.99 -9.93 9.54
N ALA A 13 14.65 -9.30 8.44
CA ALA A 13 13.45 -8.46 8.36
C ALA A 13 12.14 -9.25 8.58
N ARG A 14 12.09 -10.54 8.19
CA ARG A 14 10.93 -11.41 8.46
C ARG A 14 10.84 -11.81 9.94
N SER A 15 11.95 -12.06 10.61
CA SER A 15 11.98 -12.58 12.00
C SER A 15 11.98 -11.49 13.06
N GLU A 16 12.75 -10.44 12.84
CA GLU A 16 13.00 -9.38 13.84
C GLU A 16 12.38 -8.03 13.44
N GLY A 17 12.17 -7.81 12.14
CA GLY A 17 11.81 -6.52 11.60
C GLY A 17 13.03 -5.76 11.07
N GLY A 18 12.86 -4.46 10.86
CA GLY A 18 13.92 -3.60 10.34
C GLY A 18 13.46 -2.16 10.17
N CYS A 19 14.35 -1.33 9.68
CA CYS A 19 14.06 0.06 9.39
C CYS A 19 14.40 0.37 7.94
N PHE A 20 13.63 1.24 7.31
CA PHE A 20 13.91 1.73 5.96
C PHE A 20 13.49 3.18 5.78
N LEU A 21 14.16 3.88 4.88
CA LEU A 21 13.82 5.24 4.52
C LEU A 21 12.60 5.22 3.59
N LEU A 22 11.57 6.00 3.92
CA LEU A 22 10.41 6.15 3.04
C LEU A 22 10.79 6.92 1.77
N PRO A 23 10.24 6.54 0.61
CA PRO A 23 10.29 7.39 -0.57
C PRO A 23 9.56 8.72 -0.28
N ARG A 24 9.81 9.73 -1.11
CA ARG A 24 9.09 11.00 -1.01
C ARG A 24 7.58 10.77 -1.03
N ARG A 25 6.88 11.32 -0.02
CA ARG A 25 5.43 11.24 0.10
C ARG A 25 4.80 12.62 -0.06
N LEU A 26 3.60 12.64 -0.64
CA LEU A 26 2.73 13.81 -0.59
C LEU A 26 2.20 13.95 0.83
N LEU A 27 2.28 15.15 1.39
CA LEU A 27 1.74 15.46 2.71
C LEU A 27 0.88 16.73 2.62
N ILE A 28 -0.40 16.61 2.98
CA ILE A 28 -1.39 17.68 2.93
C ILE A 28 -1.90 17.91 4.35
N ARG A 29 -1.91 19.18 4.79
CA ARG A 29 -2.55 19.61 6.02
C ARG A 29 -3.95 20.12 5.71
N LEU A 30 -4.90 19.67 6.50
CA LEU A 30 -6.29 20.11 6.48
C LEU A 30 -6.61 20.74 7.84
N SER A 31 -6.95 22.02 7.84
CA SER A 31 -7.26 22.81 9.05
C SER A 31 -8.58 23.54 8.89
N GLY A 32 -9.09 24.12 9.98
CA GLY A 32 -10.34 24.88 10.02
C GLY A 32 -11.41 24.23 10.90
N THR A 33 -12.41 25.00 11.29
CA THR A 33 -13.46 24.56 12.22
C THR A 33 -14.33 23.44 11.66
N ASP A 34 -14.44 23.34 10.33
CA ASP A 34 -15.19 22.31 9.63
C ASP A 34 -14.32 21.13 9.13
N ALA A 35 -13.01 21.14 9.40
CA ALA A 35 -12.07 20.17 8.85
C ALA A 35 -12.47 18.72 9.15
N PHE A 36 -12.91 18.42 10.37
CA PHE A 36 -13.39 17.08 10.73
C PHE A 36 -14.62 16.68 9.91
N ARG A 37 -15.66 17.52 9.92
CA ARG A 37 -16.92 17.23 9.21
C ARG A 37 -16.70 17.03 7.72
N TYR A 38 -15.92 17.94 7.13
CA TYR A 38 -15.57 17.88 5.73
C TYR A 38 -14.80 16.60 5.39
N LEU A 39 -13.66 16.34 6.05
CA LEU A 39 -12.82 15.18 5.75
C LEU A 39 -13.56 13.87 6.02
N HIS A 40 -14.31 13.80 7.12
CA HIS A 40 -15.15 12.64 7.44
C HIS A 40 -16.13 12.33 6.31
N GLY A 41 -16.71 13.33 5.65
CA GLY A 41 -17.57 13.17 4.48
C GLY A 41 -16.84 12.78 3.17
N GLN A 42 -15.50 12.85 3.09
CA GLN A 42 -14.74 12.57 1.87
C GLN A 42 -14.07 11.20 1.85
N VAL A 43 -13.78 10.61 3.02
CA VAL A 43 -12.97 9.38 3.12
C VAL A 43 -13.83 8.15 3.43
N THR A 44 -13.30 6.97 3.21
CA THR A 44 -13.99 5.69 3.37
C THR A 44 -13.96 5.14 4.80
N ARG A 45 -13.16 5.71 5.70
CA ARG A 45 -13.03 5.28 7.09
C ARG A 45 -13.72 6.25 8.05
N ASP A 46 -14.12 5.74 9.20
CA ASP A 46 -14.71 6.52 10.28
C ASP A 46 -13.61 7.24 11.09
N LEU A 47 -13.48 8.55 10.88
CA LEU A 47 -12.47 9.37 11.55
C LEU A 47 -12.72 9.52 13.07
N THR A 48 -13.87 9.13 13.60
CA THR A 48 -14.09 9.08 15.05
C THR A 48 -13.25 8.01 15.73
N ARG A 49 -12.74 7.03 14.95
CA ARG A 49 -11.84 5.97 15.41
C ARG A 49 -10.37 6.34 15.37
N LEU A 50 -10.07 7.57 14.97
CA LEU A 50 -8.68 8.04 14.88
C LEU A 50 -8.10 8.22 16.28
N VAL A 51 -7.03 7.48 16.58
CA VAL A 51 -6.32 7.53 17.87
C VAL A 51 -5.15 8.50 17.76
N PRO A 52 -4.93 9.39 18.75
CA PRO A 52 -3.76 10.27 18.76
C PRO A 52 -2.46 9.47 18.67
N GLY A 53 -1.55 9.90 17.79
CA GLY A 53 -0.27 9.23 17.55
C GLY A 53 -0.35 7.99 16.63
N GLU A 54 -1.53 7.67 16.09
CA GLU A 54 -1.73 6.58 15.13
C GLU A 54 -2.22 7.10 13.79
N ALA A 55 -1.80 6.45 12.70
CA ALA A 55 -2.30 6.71 11.36
C ALA A 55 -3.44 5.74 11.00
N LEU A 56 -4.51 6.28 10.44
CA LEU A 56 -5.65 5.56 9.93
C LEU A 56 -5.56 5.45 8.40
N ALA A 57 -5.54 4.23 7.87
CA ALA A 57 -5.57 4.00 6.44
C ALA A 57 -7.00 4.19 5.89
N ALA A 58 -7.16 4.95 4.82
CA ALA A 58 -8.44 5.26 4.19
C ALA A 58 -8.29 5.41 2.67
N CYS A 59 -9.42 5.54 1.97
CA CYS A 59 -9.44 5.94 0.56
C CYS A 59 -10.28 7.19 0.35
N ILE A 60 -9.91 7.98 -0.65
CA ILE A 60 -10.83 8.89 -1.33
C ILE A 60 -11.27 8.22 -2.62
N LEU A 61 -12.59 8.25 -2.88
CA LEU A 61 -13.16 7.65 -4.08
C LEU A 61 -13.80 8.70 -4.98
N THR A 62 -13.93 8.31 -6.24
CA THR A 62 -14.80 9.00 -7.19
C THR A 62 -16.28 8.62 -6.92
N PRO A 63 -17.27 9.40 -7.41
CA PRO A 63 -18.68 8.98 -7.31
C PRO A 63 -19.00 7.63 -7.97
N LYS A 64 -18.11 7.13 -8.85
CA LYS A 64 -18.22 5.81 -9.47
C LYS A 64 -17.55 4.69 -8.65
N GLY A 65 -17.15 4.97 -7.40
CA GLY A 65 -16.49 4.01 -6.51
C GLY A 65 -15.04 3.69 -6.85
N LYS A 66 -14.44 4.37 -7.85
CA LYS A 66 -13.05 4.17 -8.23
C LYS A 66 -12.10 4.89 -7.28
N LEU A 67 -10.91 4.35 -7.10
CA LEU A 67 -9.89 4.90 -6.22
C LEU A 67 -9.34 6.22 -6.77
N ALA A 68 -9.59 7.34 -6.05
CA ALA A 68 -8.94 8.60 -6.36
C ALA A 68 -7.59 8.72 -5.64
N ALA A 69 -7.52 8.29 -4.37
CA ALA A 69 -6.30 8.25 -3.59
C ALA A 69 -6.38 7.24 -2.45
N PRO A 70 -5.33 6.44 -2.19
CA PRO A 70 -5.11 5.80 -0.90
C PRO A 70 -4.52 6.84 0.06
N LEU A 71 -4.94 6.84 1.33
CA LEU A 71 -4.48 7.79 2.33
C LEU A 71 -4.03 7.08 3.60
N LEU A 72 -3.04 7.67 4.26
CA LEU A 72 -2.84 7.58 5.70
C LEU A 72 -3.25 8.93 6.31
N ILE A 73 -4.03 8.89 7.38
CA ILE A 73 -4.61 10.08 8.01
C ILE A 73 -4.28 10.03 9.50
N TRP A 74 -3.76 11.14 10.04
CA TRP A 74 -3.55 11.30 11.48
C TRP A 74 -3.82 12.73 11.93
N ARG A 75 -3.77 12.97 13.24
CA ARG A 75 -3.91 14.30 13.81
C ARG A 75 -2.58 14.87 14.26
N GLU A 76 -2.38 16.17 13.98
CA GLU A 76 -1.39 17.03 14.62
C GLU A 76 -2.09 18.22 15.25
N GLY A 77 -2.27 18.19 16.56
CA GLY A 77 -3.11 19.16 17.26
C GLY A 77 -4.57 19.05 16.81
N GLU A 78 -5.13 20.16 16.33
CA GLU A 78 -6.50 20.22 15.81
C GLU A 78 -6.59 19.89 14.31
N ASP A 79 -5.45 19.88 13.60
CA ASP A 79 -5.39 19.65 12.16
C ASP A 79 -5.33 18.17 11.82
N PHE A 80 -5.70 17.85 10.58
CA PHE A 80 -5.50 16.54 9.99
C PHE A 80 -4.34 16.59 8.99
N LEU A 81 -3.48 15.58 9.05
CA LEU A 81 -2.49 15.31 8.02
C LEU A 81 -2.91 14.12 7.17
N LEU A 82 -2.79 14.29 5.87
CA LEU A 82 -3.10 13.29 4.86
C LEU A 82 -1.84 12.97 4.09
N GLU A 83 -1.41 11.72 4.14
CA GLU A 83 -0.28 11.24 3.34
C GLU A 83 -0.78 10.38 2.19
N SER A 84 -0.18 10.56 1.01
CA SER A 84 -0.43 9.75 -0.18
C SER A 84 0.81 9.60 -1.05
N ALA A 85 0.65 8.99 -2.22
CA ALA A 85 1.68 8.94 -3.25
C ALA A 85 1.93 10.34 -3.83
N SER A 86 3.20 10.69 -4.08
CA SER A 86 3.57 12.02 -4.59
C SER A 86 3.07 12.26 -6.03
N GLU A 87 2.86 11.20 -6.78
CA GLU A 87 2.46 11.24 -8.19
C GLU A 87 1.03 11.76 -8.41
N ILE A 88 0.21 11.76 -7.36
CA ILE A 88 -1.19 12.20 -7.45
C ILE A 88 -1.45 13.57 -6.82
N GLU A 89 -0.41 14.34 -6.52
CA GLU A 89 -0.51 15.62 -5.82
C GLU A 89 -1.57 16.53 -6.44
N GLU A 90 -1.41 16.88 -7.72
CA GLU A 90 -2.33 17.78 -8.43
C GLU A 90 -3.78 17.26 -8.44
N ALA A 91 -3.94 15.97 -8.76
CA ALA A 91 -5.26 15.35 -8.85
C ALA A 91 -5.96 15.27 -7.49
N LEU A 92 -5.20 15.00 -6.42
CA LEU A 92 -5.74 14.91 -5.08
C LEU A 92 -6.12 16.28 -4.52
N LEU A 93 -5.27 17.30 -4.71
CA LEU A 93 -5.57 18.68 -4.32
C LEU A 93 -6.84 19.17 -5.00
N ALA A 94 -6.92 19.07 -6.34
CA ALA A 94 -8.10 19.45 -7.11
C ALA A 94 -9.36 18.68 -6.67
N ARG A 95 -9.21 17.39 -6.30
CA ARG A 95 -10.32 16.56 -5.81
C ARG A 95 -10.80 17.02 -4.43
N LEU A 96 -9.91 17.39 -3.53
CA LEU A 96 -10.27 17.92 -2.22
C LEU A 96 -10.92 19.29 -2.33
N GLU A 97 -10.29 20.24 -3.01
CA GLU A 97 -10.80 21.61 -3.19
C GLU A 97 -12.20 21.66 -3.82
N ARG A 98 -12.46 20.79 -4.78
CA ARG A 98 -13.74 20.74 -5.50
C ARG A 98 -14.96 20.55 -4.58
N TYR A 99 -14.79 19.92 -3.42
CA TYR A 99 -15.88 19.60 -2.51
C TYR A 99 -15.98 20.57 -1.32
N ILE A 100 -15.15 21.61 -1.27
CA ILE A 100 -15.31 22.73 -0.34
C ILE A 100 -16.29 23.71 -0.95
N VAL A 101 -17.50 23.83 -0.36
CA VAL A 101 -18.54 24.73 -0.87
C VAL A 101 -18.74 25.92 0.07
N ALA A 102 -18.95 25.67 1.35
CA ALA A 102 -19.20 26.68 2.37
C ALA A 102 -18.53 26.30 3.70
N ASP A 103 -17.64 25.31 3.67
CA ASP A 103 -16.94 24.82 4.83
C ASP A 103 -15.76 25.75 5.17
N ASP A 104 -15.55 26.00 6.46
CA ASP A 104 -14.35 26.66 6.97
C ASP A 104 -13.22 25.61 7.01
N VAL A 105 -12.62 25.39 5.84
CA VAL A 105 -11.55 24.40 5.62
C VAL A 105 -10.44 25.02 4.80
N SER A 106 -9.22 24.87 5.27
CA SER A 106 -8.01 25.25 4.56
C SER A 106 -7.18 24.02 4.22
N ILE A 107 -6.72 23.94 2.97
CA ILE A 107 -5.85 22.88 2.46
C ILE A 107 -4.47 23.48 2.22
N THR A 108 -3.44 22.91 2.82
CA THR A 108 -2.06 23.37 2.67
C THR A 108 -1.14 22.21 2.32
N LEU A 109 -0.34 22.37 1.26
CA LEU A 109 0.71 21.43 0.92
C LEU A 109 1.87 21.60 1.90
N GLU A 110 2.19 20.53 2.63
CA GLU A 110 3.32 20.48 3.55
C GLU A 110 4.63 20.20 2.81
N LYS A 111 5.73 20.67 3.40
CA LYS A 111 7.05 20.27 2.89
C LYS A 111 7.26 18.77 3.09
N PRO A 112 7.88 18.09 2.10
CA PRO A 112 8.22 16.69 2.26
C PRO A 112 9.10 16.48 3.49
N ARG A 113 8.73 15.49 4.31
CA ARG A 113 9.49 15.09 5.49
C ARG A 113 10.37 13.89 5.15
N GLN A 114 11.53 13.83 5.72
CA GLN A 114 12.37 12.64 5.64
C GLN A 114 11.97 11.73 6.80
N VAL A 115 11.48 10.52 6.49
CA VAL A 115 10.90 9.62 7.48
C VAL A 115 11.55 8.25 7.36
N VAL A 116 11.98 7.70 8.50
CA VAL A 116 12.38 6.31 8.64
C VAL A 116 11.22 5.53 9.27
N HIS A 117 10.79 4.49 8.58
CA HIS A 117 9.82 3.53 9.13
C HIS A 117 10.57 2.36 9.76
N CYS A 118 10.25 2.05 11.01
CA CYS A 118 10.75 0.87 11.72
C CYS A 118 9.56 -0.05 12.04
N PHE A 119 9.72 -1.36 11.83
CA PHE A 119 8.68 -2.37 12.03
C PHE A 119 9.20 -3.62 12.72
N GLY A 120 8.30 -4.46 13.21
CA GLY A 120 8.64 -5.65 13.97
C GLY A 120 9.20 -5.32 15.36
N LYS A 121 10.02 -6.19 15.93
CA LYS A 121 10.62 -5.99 17.26
C LYS A 121 11.48 -4.72 17.30
N VAL A 122 12.20 -4.43 16.22
CA VAL A 122 13.09 -3.26 16.09
C VAL A 122 12.34 -1.93 16.30
N ALA A 123 11.07 -1.86 15.97
CA ALA A 123 10.26 -0.65 16.16
C ALA A 123 10.08 -0.29 17.65
N PHE A 124 10.10 -1.28 18.54
CA PHE A 124 9.74 -1.15 19.94
C PHE A 124 10.91 -1.41 20.88
N GLU A 125 12.02 -2.01 20.42
CA GLU A 125 13.23 -2.23 21.19
C GLU A 125 14.11 -0.97 21.20
N GLY A 126 14.53 -0.52 22.37
CA GLY A 126 15.47 0.60 22.54
C GLY A 126 14.84 1.99 22.61
N SER A 127 13.54 2.11 22.69
CA SER A 127 12.85 3.39 22.88
C SER A 127 13.01 3.94 24.31
N THR A 128 14.26 4.29 24.67
CA THR A 128 14.55 5.04 25.93
C THR A 128 14.44 6.54 25.73
N SER A 129 14.19 7.02 24.53
CA SER A 129 13.99 8.43 24.26
C SER A 129 12.53 8.72 23.92
N ASN A 130 12.05 9.79 24.47
CA ASN A 130 10.74 10.44 24.36
C ASN A 130 10.40 10.90 22.91
N GLN A 131 10.90 10.23 21.88
CA GLN A 131 10.56 10.52 20.49
C GLN A 131 9.29 9.74 20.13
N ALA A 132 8.16 10.40 20.39
CA ALA A 132 6.86 9.98 19.93
C ALA A 132 6.89 9.91 18.39
N GLY A 133 6.90 8.70 17.83
CA GLY A 133 6.70 8.46 16.40
C GLY A 133 5.24 8.25 16.08
N LEU A 134 4.89 8.30 14.80
CA LEU A 134 3.56 7.98 14.33
C LEU A 134 3.43 6.45 14.18
N HIS A 135 2.51 5.86 14.92
CA HIS A 135 2.21 4.43 14.79
C HIS A 135 1.47 4.16 13.48
N VAL A 136 2.03 3.31 12.65
CA VAL A 136 1.49 3.01 11.32
C VAL A 136 1.95 1.63 10.84
N SER A 137 1.11 0.95 10.07
CA SER A 137 1.46 -0.33 9.44
C SER A 137 1.72 -0.11 7.94
N ARG A 138 3.00 -0.05 7.54
CA ARG A 138 3.37 0.19 6.14
C ARG A 138 3.62 -1.10 5.35
N LEU A 139 4.12 -2.12 6.05
CA LEU A 139 4.37 -3.44 5.46
C LEU A 139 3.41 -4.53 5.99
N GLY A 140 2.18 -4.16 6.35
CA GLY A 140 1.22 -5.11 6.93
C GLY A 140 1.60 -5.58 8.35
N MET A 141 2.58 -4.92 8.99
CA MET A 141 3.02 -5.15 10.37
C MET A 141 2.97 -3.84 11.16
N PRO A 142 2.69 -3.91 12.47
CA PRO A 142 2.83 -2.75 13.34
C PRO A 142 4.22 -2.15 13.25
N GLY A 143 4.29 -0.84 13.15
CA GLY A 143 5.53 -0.10 13.07
C GLY A 143 5.37 1.35 13.48
N VAL A 144 6.47 2.07 13.43
CA VAL A 144 6.56 3.48 13.84
C VAL A 144 7.33 4.28 12.80
N ASP A 145 6.74 5.37 12.36
CA ASP A 145 7.41 6.38 11.55
C ASP A 145 8.09 7.41 12.43
N ARG A 146 9.33 7.74 12.12
CA ARG A 146 10.10 8.77 12.79
C ARG A 146 10.65 9.75 11.78
N GLU A 147 10.40 11.02 11.99
CA GLU A 147 11.05 12.06 11.19
C GLU A 147 12.54 12.10 11.53
N VAL A 148 13.36 12.29 10.50
CA VAL A 148 14.82 12.35 10.61
C VAL A 148 15.28 13.75 10.25
N GLY A 149 15.86 14.45 11.22
CA GLY A 149 16.53 15.72 11.00
C GLY A 149 17.99 15.56 10.62
N GLU A 150 18.62 16.64 10.14
CA GLU A 150 20.07 16.67 9.92
C GLU A 150 20.80 16.47 11.26
N GLY A 151 21.57 15.38 11.37
CA GLY A 151 22.33 15.03 12.57
C GLY A 151 21.66 14.08 13.56
N ASP A 152 20.49 13.56 13.26
CA ASP A 152 19.82 12.58 14.11
C ASP A 152 20.54 11.23 14.15
N SER A 153 20.61 10.63 15.35
CA SER A 153 21.27 9.33 15.59
C SER A 153 20.57 8.13 14.91
N LEU A 154 19.37 8.31 14.34
CA LEU A 154 18.73 7.30 13.48
C LEU A 154 19.56 6.97 12.23
N CYS A 155 20.51 7.84 11.83
CA CYS A 155 21.53 7.52 10.82
C CYS A 155 22.47 6.37 11.21
N GLN A 156 22.44 5.88 12.46
CA GLN A 156 23.23 4.75 12.93
C GLN A 156 22.50 3.40 12.79
N VAL A 157 21.21 3.40 12.46
CA VAL A 157 20.44 2.17 12.22
C VAL A 157 20.76 1.67 10.82
N SER A 158 21.12 0.39 10.71
CA SER A 158 21.30 -0.24 9.39
C SER A 158 19.96 -0.29 8.67
N LEU A 159 19.81 0.55 7.63
CA LEU A 159 18.59 0.56 6.82
C LEU A 159 18.55 -0.66 5.89
N LEU A 160 17.36 -1.19 5.71
CA LEU A 160 17.10 -2.21 4.70
C LEU A 160 17.30 -1.64 3.30
N ASP A 161 17.86 -2.47 2.43
CA ASP A 161 17.96 -2.13 1.01
C ASP A 161 16.56 -1.99 0.39
N PRO A 162 16.35 -1.01 -0.49
CA PRO A 162 15.05 -0.85 -1.18
C PRO A 162 14.55 -2.12 -1.88
N ALA A 163 15.45 -2.96 -2.42
CA ALA A 163 15.08 -4.22 -3.03
C ALA A 163 14.51 -5.23 -2.02
N VAL A 164 15.02 -5.23 -0.78
CA VAL A 164 14.47 -6.05 0.31
C VAL A 164 13.10 -5.54 0.75
N VAL A 165 12.93 -4.23 0.84
CA VAL A 165 11.63 -3.62 1.16
C VAL A 165 10.58 -3.96 0.10
N GLU A 166 10.95 -3.89 -1.17
CA GLU A 166 10.07 -4.25 -2.29
C GLU A 166 9.73 -5.75 -2.27
N ALA A 167 10.71 -6.62 -2.00
CA ALA A 167 10.47 -8.06 -1.86
C ALA A 167 9.48 -8.37 -0.72
N LEU A 168 9.60 -7.69 0.42
CA LEU A 168 8.66 -7.81 1.55
C LEU A 168 7.26 -7.28 1.19
N ARG A 169 7.18 -6.16 0.46
CA ARG A 169 5.90 -5.60 0.00
C ARG A 169 5.14 -6.61 -0.87
N ILE A 170 5.84 -7.16 -1.87
CA ILE A 170 5.25 -8.14 -2.80
C ILE A 170 4.86 -9.42 -2.07
N GLU A 171 5.73 -9.96 -1.22
CA GLU A 171 5.48 -11.15 -0.42
C GLU A 171 4.20 -11.02 0.43
N ARG A 172 3.93 -9.82 0.94
CA ARG A 172 2.74 -9.52 1.76
C ARG A 172 1.54 -9.04 0.96
N SER A 173 1.63 -9.11 -0.36
CA SER A 173 0.54 -8.72 -1.28
C SER A 173 0.08 -7.27 -1.10
N LEU A 174 0.98 -6.37 -0.72
CA LEU A 174 0.65 -4.96 -0.48
C LEU A 174 0.70 -4.20 -1.79
N PRO A 175 -0.42 -3.63 -2.24
CA PRO A 175 -0.47 -2.88 -3.48
C PRO A 175 0.19 -1.50 -3.34
N ALA A 176 0.87 -1.05 -4.40
CA ALA A 176 1.50 0.26 -4.49
C ALA A 176 0.88 1.10 -5.60
N TRP A 177 0.89 2.44 -5.41
CA TRP A 177 0.43 3.36 -6.44
C TRP A 177 1.38 3.31 -7.65
N GLY A 178 0.78 3.32 -8.85
CA GLY A 178 1.53 3.21 -10.12
C GLY A 178 1.77 1.77 -10.57
N SER A 179 1.84 0.81 -9.65
CA SER A 179 1.95 -0.61 -10.00
C SER A 179 0.58 -1.28 -9.95
N GLU A 180 -0.02 -1.44 -8.78
CA GLU A 180 -1.32 -2.08 -8.59
C GLU A 180 -2.46 -1.05 -8.47
N LEU A 181 -2.19 0.09 -7.82
CA LEU A 181 -3.19 1.11 -7.57
C LEU A 181 -3.17 2.20 -8.62
N ASN A 182 -4.36 2.59 -9.09
CA ASN A 182 -4.56 3.68 -10.05
C ASN A 182 -6.00 4.20 -9.99
N GLY A 183 -6.29 5.26 -10.74
CA GLY A 183 -7.61 5.90 -10.78
C GLY A 183 -8.74 5.10 -11.43
N GLU A 184 -8.46 3.95 -12.05
CA GLU A 184 -9.45 3.07 -12.66
C GLU A 184 -9.82 1.86 -11.80
N LEU A 185 -9.08 1.65 -10.70
CA LEU A 185 -9.26 0.52 -9.78
C LEU A 185 -10.48 0.71 -8.88
N LEU A 186 -11.21 -0.37 -8.63
CA LEU A 186 -12.13 -0.47 -7.49
C LEU A 186 -11.36 -0.99 -6.27
N PRO A 187 -11.39 -0.34 -5.10
CA PRO A 187 -10.60 -0.76 -3.92
C PRO A 187 -10.68 -2.24 -3.57
N PRO A 188 -11.85 -2.92 -3.66
CA PRO A 188 -11.93 -4.36 -3.41
C PRO A 188 -11.17 -5.24 -4.41
N GLU A 189 -10.83 -4.75 -5.59
CA GLU A 189 -9.99 -5.52 -6.54
C GLU A 189 -8.57 -5.74 -6.00
N ALA A 190 -8.07 -4.80 -5.18
CA ALA A 190 -6.75 -4.86 -4.56
C ALA A 190 -6.79 -5.19 -3.06
N GLY A 191 -7.94 -5.63 -2.52
CA GLY A 191 -8.10 -5.97 -1.11
C GLY A 191 -8.09 -4.77 -0.15
N LEU A 192 -8.18 -3.53 -0.65
CA LEU A 192 -8.20 -2.33 0.18
C LEU A 192 -9.47 -2.22 1.05
N ASP A 193 -10.52 -2.92 0.68
CA ASP A 193 -11.75 -2.96 1.47
C ASP A 193 -11.58 -3.60 2.85
N LEU A 194 -10.57 -4.43 3.03
CA LEU A 194 -10.26 -5.07 4.32
C LEU A 194 -9.62 -4.10 5.33
N THR A 195 -8.89 -3.10 4.85
CA THR A 195 -8.05 -2.24 5.69
C THR A 195 -8.39 -0.76 5.58
N HIS A 196 -8.94 -0.31 4.46
CA HIS A 196 -9.15 1.11 4.15
C HIS A 196 -10.62 1.52 4.13
N ILE A 197 -11.58 0.61 4.34
CA ILE A 197 -13.01 0.90 4.24
C ILE A 197 -13.78 0.41 5.46
N ASP A 198 -14.54 1.32 6.08
CA ASP A 198 -15.56 0.96 7.06
C ASP A 198 -16.92 0.95 6.36
N TYR A 199 -17.63 -0.16 6.47
CA TYR A 199 -18.93 -0.33 5.82
C TYR A 199 -20.11 0.20 6.67
N ASP A 200 -19.91 0.36 7.97
CA ASP A 200 -20.93 0.76 8.96
C ASP A 200 -20.89 2.26 9.27
N ARG A 201 -20.21 3.04 8.45
CA ARG A 201 -20.07 4.48 8.64
C ARG A 201 -21.05 5.29 7.76
N GLY A 202 -21.14 6.60 8.04
CA GLY A 202 -21.96 7.56 7.27
C GLY A 202 -21.56 7.69 5.80
N CYS A 203 -22.29 8.53 5.04
CA CYS A 203 -22.13 8.66 3.59
C CYS A 203 -20.78 9.25 3.18
N TYR A 204 -20.24 8.76 2.07
CA TYR A 204 -19.10 9.29 1.35
C TYR A 204 -19.24 9.06 -0.16
N PRO A 205 -18.55 9.83 -1.03
CA PRO A 205 -18.64 9.64 -2.48
C PRO A 205 -18.25 8.24 -2.92
N GLY A 206 -19.08 7.59 -3.74
CA GLY A 206 -18.85 6.24 -4.26
C GLY A 206 -19.28 5.09 -3.33
N GLN A 207 -19.80 5.38 -2.13
CA GLN A 207 -20.21 4.35 -1.17
C GLN A 207 -21.24 3.36 -1.74
N GLU A 208 -22.20 3.82 -2.54
CA GLU A 208 -23.23 2.95 -3.11
C GLU A 208 -22.62 1.79 -3.92
N ILE A 209 -21.63 2.09 -4.75
CA ILE A 209 -20.94 1.08 -5.57
C ILE A 209 -20.19 0.09 -4.67
N ILE A 210 -19.45 0.59 -3.68
CA ILE A 210 -18.67 -0.24 -2.75
C ILE A 210 -19.59 -1.14 -1.91
N SER A 211 -20.67 -0.60 -1.37
CA SER A 211 -21.67 -1.36 -0.59
C SER A 211 -22.34 -2.42 -1.45
N ARG A 212 -22.63 -2.12 -2.72
CA ARG A 212 -23.20 -3.10 -3.65
C ARG A 212 -22.21 -4.24 -3.95
N ILE A 213 -20.91 -3.92 -4.13
CA ILE A 213 -19.88 -4.95 -4.32
C ILE A 213 -19.82 -5.86 -3.10
N LYS A 214 -19.86 -5.30 -1.87
CA LYS A 214 -19.90 -6.08 -0.63
C LYS A 214 -21.11 -7.00 -0.55
N SER A 215 -22.30 -6.50 -0.85
CA SER A 215 -23.56 -7.24 -0.69
C SER A 215 -23.75 -8.31 -1.78
N VAL A 216 -23.39 -8.02 -3.02
CA VAL A 216 -23.49 -8.94 -4.17
C VAL A 216 -22.20 -9.75 -4.35
N GLY A 217 -21.10 -9.30 -3.76
CA GLY A 217 -19.88 -10.06 -3.52
C GLY A 217 -18.97 -10.29 -4.71
N LYS A 218 -18.90 -9.37 -5.73
CA LYS A 218 -18.14 -9.78 -6.94
C LYS A 218 -17.52 -8.60 -7.68
N VAL A 219 -16.19 -8.52 -7.58
CA VAL A 219 -15.35 -7.83 -8.56
C VAL A 219 -15.00 -8.76 -9.73
N ASN A 220 -14.57 -8.18 -10.85
CA ASN A 220 -14.22 -8.95 -12.05
C ASN A 220 -12.82 -9.56 -11.99
N ARG A 221 -11.96 -9.03 -11.13
CA ARG A 221 -10.58 -9.47 -10.92
C ARG A 221 -10.16 -9.20 -9.48
N ASN A 222 -9.18 -9.93 -9.00
CA ASN A 222 -8.55 -9.70 -7.69
C ASN A 222 -7.04 -9.74 -7.81
N LEU A 223 -6.38 -9.01 -6.91
CA LEU A 223 -4.93 -9.07 -6.74
C LEU A 223 -4.55 -10.39 -6.06
N HIS A 224 -3.62 -11.11 -6.65
CA HIS A 224 -3.09 -12.37 -6.14
C HIS A 224 -1.57 -12.33 -6.10
N LEU A 225 -1.00 -13.05 -5.13
CA LEU A 225 0.41 -13.37 -5.10
C LEU A 225 0.64 -14.68 -5.84
N LEU A 226 1.49 -14.64 -6.85
CA LEU A 226 1.95 -15.80 -7.60
C LEU A 226 3.38 -16.14 -7.22
N VAL A 227 3.68 -17.43 -7.19
CA VAL A 227 5.00 -17.99 -6.88
C VAL A 227 5.49 -18.80 -8.06
N ALA A 228 6.74 -18.58 -8.47
CA ALA A 228 7.45 -19.41 -9.44
C ALA A 228 8.74 -19.97 -8.82
N ALA A 229 9.19 -21.10 -9.33
CA ALA A 229 10.49 -21.69 -9.00
C ALA A 229 11.65 -20.70 -9.30
N PRO A 230 12.84 -20.86 -8.70
CA PRO A 230 14.00 -20.05 -9.03
C PRO A 230 14.28 -19.94 -10.52
N GLY A 231 14.68 -18.75 -10.97
CA GLY A 231 15.02 -18.45 -12.37
C GLY A 231 14.48 -17.09 -12.84
N GLY A 232 15.01 -16.60 -13.93
CA GLY A 232 14.65 -15.31 -14.53
C GLY A 232 13.41 -15.36 -15.44
N GLY A 233 13.16 -14.25 -16.17
CA GLY A 233 12.19 -14.14 -17.27
C GLY A 233 10.79 -13.70 -16.88
N LEU A 234 10.50 -13.48 -15.60
CA LEU A 234 9.25 -12.84 -15.18
C LEU A 234 9.45 -11.33 -14.99
N HIS A 235 8.49 -10.52 -15.43
CA HIS A 235 8.55 -9.07 -15.33
C HIS A 235 7.15 -8.44 -15.27
N PRO A 236 7.02 -7.21 -14.72
CA PRO A 236 5.76 -6.46 -14.76
C PRO A 236 5.26 -6.28 -16.19
N GLY A 237 3.94 -6.30 -16.38
CA GLY A 237 3.26 -6.21 -17.67
C GLY A 237 3.11 -7.55 -18.40
N GLN A 238 3.69 -8.63 -17.89
CA GLN A 238 3.62 -9.94 -18.51
C GLN A 238 2.27 -10.61 -18.26
N ALA A 239 1.73 -11.23 -19.32
CA ALA A 239 0.47 -11.99 -19.25
C ALA A 239 0.63 -13.28 -18.44
N VAL A 240 -0.38 -13.59 -17.63
CA VAL A 240 -0.58 -14.89 -16.98
C VAL A 240 -1.62 -15.66 -17.76
N LEU A 241 -1.31 -16.88 -18.12
CA LEU A 241 -2.12 -17.75 -18.96
C LEU A 241 -2.65 -18.94 -18.16
N SER A 242 -3.88 -19.36 -18.44
CA SER A 242 -4.45 -20.63 -17.97
C SER A 242 -4.00 -21.80 -18.83
N ALA A 243 -4.35 -23.03 -18.43
CA ALA A 243 -3.97 -24.26 -19.09
C ALA A 243 -4.34 -24.33 -20.59
N ASP A 244 -5.44 -23.70 -20.99
CA ASP A 244 -5.91 -23.59 -22.38
C ASP A 244 -5.21 -22.47 -23.19
N GLY A 245 -4.26 -21.74 -22.58
CA GLY A 245 -3.56 -20.64 -23.22
C GLY A 245 -4.31 -19.30 -23.17
N THR A 246 -5.47 -19.24 -22.53
CA THR A 246 -6.24 -17.98 -22.38
C THR A 246 -5.57 -17.04 -21.42
N GLU A 247 -5.50 -15.74 -21.75
CA GLU A 247 -5.00 -14.71 -20.83
C GLU A 247 -5.94 -14.55 -19.63
N SER A 248 -5.41 -14.85 -18.46
CA SER A 248 -6.11 -14.88 -17.18
C SER A 248 -5.79 -13.73 -16.28
N GLY A 249 -4.70 -13.01 -16.55
CA GLY A 249 -4.26 -11.86 -15.77
C GLY A 249 -2.99 -11.23 -16.30
N VAL A 250 -2.53 -10.18 -15.58
CA VAL A 250 -1.30 -9.45 -15.89
C VAL A 250 -0.52 -9.22 -14.61
N MET A 251 0.78 -9.53 -14.64
CA MET A 251 1.70 -9.24 -13.53
C MET A 251 1.91 -7.72 -13.39
N THR A 252 1.88 -7.23 -12.17
CA THR A 252 2.04 -5.80 -11.87
C THR A 252 3.36 -5.50 -11.18
N SER A 253 3.81 -6.40 -10.31
CA SER A 253 5.11 -6.32 -9.62
C SER A 253 5.74 -7.70 -9.58
N VAL A 254 7.08 -7.74 -9.66
CA VAL A 254 7.86 -9.00 -9.62
C VAL A 254 9.09 -8.78 -8.76
N SER A 255 9.41 -9.74 -7.91
CA SER A 255 10.63 -9.73 -7.08
C SER A 255 11.18 -11.14 -6.92
N THR A 256 12.51 -11.23 -6.87
CA THR A 256 13.18 -12.46 -6.46
C THR A 256 13.31 -12.48 -4.94
N GLN A 257 13.04 -13.62 -4.33
CA GLN A 257 13.32 -13.87 -2.93
C GLN A 257 14.80 -14.23 -2.80
N PHE A 258 15.60 -13.32 -2.27
CA PHE A 258 17.07 -13.41 -2.27
C PHE A 258 17.61 -14.57 -1.45
N ASP A 259 16.81 -15.15 -0.54
CA ASP A 259 17.19 -16.27 0.31
C ASP A 259 16.83 -17.65 -0.26
N THR A 260 15.83 -17.72 -1.13
CA THR A 260 15.36 -18.98 -1.74
C THR A 260 15.55 -19.02 -3.25
N GLY A 261 15.76 -17.86 -3.88
CA GLY A 261 15.77 -17.70 -5.32
C GLY A 261 14.39 -17.80 -5.99
N SER A 262 13.33 -18.11 -5.24
CA SER A 262 11.96 -18.13 -5.77
C SER A 262 11.55 -16.76 -6.29
N VAL A 263 10.70 -16.73 -7.31
CA VAL A 263 10.18 -15.49 -7.86
C VAL A 263 8.75 -15.29 -7.41
N LEU A 264 8.47 -14.13 -6.82
CA LEU A 264 7.13 -13.69 -6.43
C LEU A 264 6.62 -12.63 -7.40
N ALA A 265 5.35 -12.71 -7.76
CA ALA A 265 4.70 -11.71 -8.59
C ALA A 265 3.33 -11.34 -8.04
N LEU A 266 3.00 -10.04 -7.99
CA LEU A 266 1.63 -9.59 -7.85
C LEU A 266 0.95 -9.57 -9.22
N CYS A 267 -0.28 -10.04 -9.26
CA CYS A 267 -1.03 -10.18 -10.50
C CYS A 267 -2.52 -9.95 -10.27
N PHE A 268 -3.16 -9.16 -11.12
CA PHE A 268 -4.61 -9.13 -11.18
C PHE A 268 -5.11 -10.31 -12.02
N LEU A 269 -5.63 -11.33 -11.35
CA LEU A 269 -6.28 -12.45 -12.01
C LEU A 269 -7.77 -12.19 -12.22
N LYS A 270 -8.29 -12.58 -13.39
CA LYS A 270 -9.72 -12.59 -13.68
C LYS A 270 -10.41 -13.53 -12.69
N ARG A 271 -11.65 -13.21 -12.36
CA ARG A 271 -12.45 -14.02 -11.46
C ARG A 271 -12.70 -15.41 -12.00
N GLY A 272 -12.60 -16.43 -11.12
CA GLY A 272 -12.84 -17.82 -11.45
C GLY A 272 -11.68 -18.51 -12.19
N VAL A 273 -10.53 -17.86 -12.24
CA VAL A 273 -9.31 -18.49 -12.75
C VAL A 273 -8.79 -19.49 -11.74
N GLU A 274 -8.43 -20.68 -12.23
CA GLU A 274 -7.90 -21.79 -11.46
C GLU A 274 -6.53 -22.21 -12.00
N GLU A 275 -5.73 -22.86 -11.15
CA GLU A 275 -4.48 -23.49 -11.57
C GLU A 275 -4.74 -24.69 -12.51
N PRO A 276 -3.81 -25.04 -13.41
CA PRO A 276 -2.45 -24.50 -13.52
C PRO A 276 -2.38 -23.19 -14.29
N LEU A 277 -1.48 -22.34 -13.83
CA LEU A 277 -1.17 -21.06 -14.46
C LEU A 277 0.27 -21.03 -14.95
N PHE A 278 0.54 -20.26 -15.98
CA PHE A 278 1.89 -20.09 -16.48
C PHE A 278 2.11 -18.74 -17.17
N ALA A 279 3.37 -18.41 -17.37
CA ALA A 279 3.80 -17.31 -18.22
C ALA A 279 4.90 -17.79 -19.14
N PHE A 280 5.07 -17.13 -20.28
CA PHE A 280 6.23 -17.39 -21.16
C PHE A 280 7.24 -16.27 -21.01
N ASP A 281 8.50 -16.63 -20.84
CA ASP A 281 9.60 -15.69 -20.97
C ASP A 281 9.61 -15.17 -22.42
N PRO A 282 9.46 -13.88 -22.66
CA PRO A 282 9.35 -13.33 -24.00
C PRO A 282 10.65 -13.41 -24.81
N LEU A 283 11.81 -13.55 -24.14
CA LEU A 283 13.10 -13.62 -24.80
C LEU A 283 13.50 -15.05 -25.17
N THR A 284 13.21 -16.00 -24.27
CA THR A 284 13.64 -17.40 -24.43
C THR A 284 12.50 -18.32 -24.90
N GLY A 285 11.24 -17.87 -24.78
CA GLY A 285 10.05 -18.69 -25.02
C GLY A 285 9.83 -19.77 -23.95
N LEU A 286 10.63 -19.80 -22.89
CA LEU A 286 10.51 -20.80 -21.83
C LEU A 286 9.23 -20.58 -21.04
N LYS A 287 8.50 -21.68 -20.86
CA LYS A 287 7.32 -21.72 -20.01
C LYS A 287 7.73 -21.71 -18.53
N ARG A 288 7.09 -20.85 -17.76
CA ARG A 288 7.25 -20.72 -16.31
C ARG A 288 5.93 -21.07 -15.65
N ASP A 289 5.91 -22.15 -14.88
CA ASP A 289 4.73 -22.50 -14.11
C ASP A 289 4.59 -21.58 -12.90
N LEU A 290 3.34 -21.19 -12.60
CA LEU A 290 2.96 -20.25 -11.56
C LEU A 290 1.95 -20.90 -10.62
N THR A 291 2.13 -20.68 -9.33
CA THR A 291 1.23 -21.18 -8.29
C THR A 291 0.64 -19.99 -7.53
N ILE A 292 -0.66 -20.00 -7.30
CA ILE A 292 -1.32 -18.99 -6.46
C ILE A 292 -0.92 -19.25 -5.00
N SER A 293 -0.31 -18.24 -4.37
CA SER A 293 -0.02 -18.32 -2.94
C SER A 293 -1.32 -18.36 -2.14
N ARG A 294 -1.48 -19.37 -1.29
CA ARG A 294 -2.63 -19.49 -0.38
C ARG A 294 -2.47 -18.63 0.89
N ASN A 295 -1.32 -17.98 1.04
CA ASN A 295 -1.03 -17.06 2.15
C ASN A 295 -1.45 -15.60 1.82
N SER A 296 -2.49 -15.38 1.05
CA SER A 296 -3.10 -14.06 0.93
C SER A 296 -3.71 -13.70 2.29
N GLY A 297 -3.08 -12.75 2.97
CA GLY A 297 -3.30 -12.35 4.34
C GLY A 297 -4.75 -12.38 4.82
N THR A 298 -4.94 -13.11 5.87
CA THR A 298 -6.03 -12.92 6.84
C THR A 298 -5.65 -11.85 7.84
#